data_496ab1808c973d17c92270a377387e68
#
_entry.id   496ab1808c973d17c92270a377387e68
#
_cell.length_a   1.000
_cell.length_b   1.000
_cell.length_c   1.000
_cell.angle_alpha   90.00
_cell.angle_beta   90.00
_cell.angle_gamma   90.00
#
_symmetry.space_group_name_H-M   'P 1'
#
loop_
_entity.id
_entity.type
_entity.pdbx_description
1 polymer ?
#
loop_
_entity_poly.entity_id
_entity_poly.type
_entity_poly.pdbx_seq_one_letter_code
_entity_poly.pdbx_strand_id
1 'polypeptide(L)'
;MNLPHLEHELAKIFVRLNGLKARLELSWKKLVSDIEPEEFRAIQDLLQRGHDQAQYVIKNGDLPSDRPAVPWELSHGLSILHLGSASPLPKTEQELPTQVLKDGTLLGCRKWELLDLLWSEALIKWIENLRHHAPFATTPALVKMEREVVLAIAGDWGTGPFDSHAPAVSVANQMQLAQADFSIHLGDVYYAGTGSQENVDMRGWPHGKFGSFTLNSNHEMYSGAHGYFAELKARFPVQNGTSYFALYNDDWLIVGLDSAYASDAMNLYMDGALNEAQIQWMQGLPKRKKLMVLSHHQGFDIGGQHHTALYQPVCDALGRVPDYWYWGHLHNGIVYAEQGGLKARCAGHGAIPYGVTSELDGNERVLFSESKNAMDDGYPERVLNGYARVRLSGEEIIEEFIGEDGSVRWSSHG
;
A
#
# COMPACT_ATOMS: atom_id res chain seq x y z
N MET A 1 -23.19 10.54 -23.64
CA MET A 1 -23.31 11.44 -22.47
C MET A 1 -23.92 12.75 -22.93
N ASN A 2 -24.89 13.30 -22.20
CA ASN A 2 -25.63 14.50 -22.65
C ASN A 2 -24.79 15.74 -22.33
N LEU A 3 -24.56 16.66 -23.26
CA LEU A 3 -23.72 17.86 -23.09
C LEU A 3 -23.94 18.64 -21.79
N PRO A 4 -25.19 18.89 -21.35
CA PRO A 4 -25.44 19.58 -20.07
C PRO A 4 -24.95 18.81 -18.83
N HIS A 5 -24.89 17.48 -18.87
CA HIS A 5 -24.39 16.67 -17.77
C HIS A 5 -22.85 16.77 -17.68
N LEU A 6 -22.19 16.79 -18.83
CA LEU A 6 -20.73 16.95 -18.90
C LEU A 6 -20.29 18.33 -18.37
N GLU A 7 -20.96 19.41 -18.76
CA GLU A 7 -20.69 20.76 -18.27
C GLU A 7 -20.88 20.87 -16.74
N HIS A 8 -21.89 20.21 -16.20
CA HIS A 8 -22.15 20.18 -14.76
C HIS A 8 -21.07 19.43 -13.99
N GLU A 9 -20.58 18.29 -14.47
CA GLU A 9 -19.50 17.53 -13.83
C GLU A 9 -18.16 18.29 -13.91
N LEU A 10 -17.86 18.93 -15.04
CA LEU A 10 -16.70 19.79 -15.19
C LEU A 10 -16.74 20.98 -14.22
N ALA A 11 -17.90 21.60 -14.04
CA ALA A 11 -18.05 22.69 -13.08
C ALA A 11 -17.78 22.21 -11.64
N LYS A 12 -18.24 21.03 -11.25
CA LYS A 12 -17.90 20.42 -9.94
C LYS A 12 -16.41 20.18 -9.77
N ILE A 13 -15.73 19.67 -10.81
CA ILE A 13 -14.28 19.45 -10.81
C ILE A 13 -13.54 20.77 -10.60
N PHE A 14 -13.90 21.84 -11.30
CA PHE A 14 -13.27 23.15 -11.14
C PHE A 14 -13.49 23.77 -9.76
N VAL A 15 -14.71 23.66 -9.20
CA VAL A 15 -14.99 24.13 -7.83
C VAL A 15 -14.17 23.35 -6.81
N ARG A 16 -14.06 22.03 -6.97
CA ARG A 16 -13.28 21.16 -6.11
C ARG A 16 -11.80 21.47 -6.18
N LEU A 17 -11.25 21.64 -7.40
CA LEU A 17 -9.87 22.00 -7.64
C LEU A 17 -9.49 23.35 -7.01
N ASN A 18 -10.33 24.36 -7.14
CA ASN A 18 -10.12 25.67 -6.50
C ASN A 18 -10.15 25.57 -4.96
N GLY A 19 -11.04 24.73 -4.41
CA GLY A 19 -11.07 24.42 -2.99
C GLY A 19 -9.77 23.74 -2.50
N LEU A 20 -9.25 22.77 -3.25
CA LEU A 20 -8.00 22.10 -2.96
C LEU A 20 -6.81 23.07 -3.00
N LYS A 21 -6.74 23.97 -3.99
CA LYS A 21 -5.70 25.00 -4.07
C LYS A 21 -5.71 25.94 -2.88
N ALA A 22 -6.89 26.46 -2.52
CA ALA A 22 -7.02 27.36 -1.38
C ALA A 22 -6.61 26.66 -0.07
N ARG A 23 -6.97 25.38 0.09
CA ARG A 23 -6.58 24.58 1.24
C ARG A 23 -5.07 24.32 1.26
N LEU A 24 -4.47 23.97 0.13
CA LEU A 24 -3.01 23.81 0.01
C LEU A 24 -2.26 25.09 0.42
N GLU A 25 -2.71 26.27 -0.05
CA GLU A 25 -2.12 27.54 0.34
C GLU A 25 -2.20 27.83 1.84
N LEU A 26 -3.33 27.48 2.47
CA LEU A 26 -3.49 27.64 3.91
C LEU A 26 -2.59 26.68 4.70
N SER A 27 -2.56 25.42 4.31
CA SER A 27 -1.70 24.40 4.92
C SER A 27 -0.23 24.75 4.76
N TRP A 28 0.17 25.25 3.58
CA TRP A 28 1.51 25.72 3.29
C TRP A 28 1.91 26.91 4.17
N LYS A 29 1.05 27.93 4.29
CA LYS A 29 1.31 29.09 5.14
C LYS A 29 1.49 28.70 6.61
N LYS A 30 0.70 27.76 7.10
CA LYS A 30 0.84 27.22 8.46
C LYS A 30 2.16 26.48 8.62
N LEU A 31 2.49 25.58 7.70
CA LEU A 31 3.74 24.83 7.74
C LEU A 31 4.95 25.75 7.76
N VAL A 32 4.99 26.75 6.88
CA VAL A 32 6.10 27.72 6.77
C VAL A 32 6.34 28.48 8.07
N SER A 33 5.29 28.72 8.89
CA SER A 33 5.45 29.37 10.20
C SER A 33 6.10 28.46 11.26
N ASP A 34 6.10 27.15 11.03
CA ASP A 34 6.43 26.15 12.05
C ASP A 34 7.70 25.34 11.75
N ILE A 35 8.38 25.62 10.61
CA ILE A 35 9.58 24.88 10.16
C ILE A 35 10.80 25.75 10.00
N GLU A 36 11.98 25.12 10.11
CA GLU A 36 13.26 25.79 9.89
C GLU A 36 13.53 26.09 8.39
N PRO A 37 14.32 27.12 8.06
CA PRO A 37 14.59 27.51 6.66
C PRO A 37 15.23 26.42 5.79
N GLU A 38 16.00 25.50 6.38
CA GLU A 38 16.61 24.36 5.66
C GLU A 38 15.57 23.32 5.28
N GLU A 39 14.72 22.97 6.22
CA GLU A 39 13.61 22.04 6.01
C GLU A 39 12.62 22.59 4.97
N PHE A 40 12.31 23.89 5.05
CA PHE A 40 11.49 24.55 4.04
C PHE A 40 12.07 24.42 2.63
N ARG A 41 13.40 24.63 2.47
CA ARG A 41 14.07 24.44 1.18
C ARG A 41 14.01 23.00 0.70
N ALA A 42 14.22 22.02 1.60
CA ALA A 42 14.14 20.62 1.25
C ALA A 42 12.74 20.23 0.74
N ILE A 43 11.68 20.74 1.39
CA ILE A 43 10.29 20.53 0.93
C ILE A 43 10.07 21.20 -0.44
N GLN A 44 10.54 22.42 -0.65
CA GLN A 44 10.42 23.09 -1.95
C GLN A 44 11.13 22.31 -3.07
N ASP A 45 12.33 21.81 -2.83
CA ASP A 45 13.09 21.01 -3.79
C ASP A 45 12.38 19.69 -4.10
N LEU A 46 11.80 19.05 -3.08
CA LEU A 46 11.01 17.83 -3.24
C LEU A 46 9.77 18.09 -4.12
N LEU A 47 9.01 19.14 -3.81
CA LEU A 47 7.84 19.54 -4.59
C LEU A 47 8.20 19.87 -6.05
N GLN A 48 9.33 20.55 -6.29
CA GLN A 48 9.79 20.85 -7.64
C GLN A 48 10.17 19.59 -8.42
N ARG A 49 10.91 18.67 -7.80
CA ARG A 49 11.26 17.38 -8.42
C ARG A 49 10.02 16.54 -8.76
N GLY A 50 9.03 16.52 -7.85
CA GLY A 50 7.76 15.85 -8.09
C GLY A 50 7.00 16.43 -9.28
N HIS A 51 6.95 17.76 -9.39
CA HIS A 51 6.36 18.45 -10.53
C HIS A 51 7.07 18.09 -11.85
N ASP A 52 8.40 18.15 -11.86
CA ASP A 52 9.20 17.86 -13.06
C ASP A 52 9.03 16.39 -13.51
N GLN A 53 8.97 15.47 -12.56
CA GLN A 53 8.69 14.05 -12.85
C GLN A 53 7.31 13.87 -13.46
N ALA A 54 6.27 14.50 -12.89
CA ALA A 54 4.92 14.41 -13.42
C ALA A 54 4.83 14.89 -14.88
N GLN A 55 5.46 16.04 -15.19
CA GLN A 55 5.51 16.55 -16.56
C GLN A 55 6.24 15.60 -17.51
N TYR A 56 7.31 14.95 -17.03
CA TYR A 56 8.02 13.95 -17.81
C TYR A 56 7.15 12.73 -18.11
N VAL A 57 6.48 12.17 -17.09
CA VAL A 57 5.61 10.98 -17.23
C VAL A 57 4.44 11.25 -18.18
N ILE A 58 3.75 12.39 -18.03
CA ILE A 58 2.64 12.78 -18.92
C ILE A 58 3.11 12.86 -20.38
N LYS A 59 4.33 13.37 -20.63
CA LYS A 59 4.86 13.52 -21.97
C LYS A 59 5.38 12.23 -22.57
N ASN A 60 5.99 11.34 -21.79
CA ASN A 60 6.78 10.21 -22.28
C ASN A 60 6.14 8.84 -21.97
N GLY A 61 5.14 8.78 -21.07
CA GLY A 61 4.46 7.53 -20.68
C GLY A 61 5.30 6.57 -19.84
N ASP A 62 6.40 7.07 -19.23
CA ASP A 62 7.30 6.27 -18.39
C ASP A 62 8.06 7.16 -17.38
N LEU A 63 8.62 6.56 -16.33
CA LEU A 63 9.46 7.27 -15.38
C LEU A 63 10.81 7.68 -16.00
N PRO A 64 11.42 8.79 -15.55
CA PRO A 64 12.75 9.17 -16.00
C PRO A 64 13.81 8.19 -15.51
N SER A 65 14.65 7.68 -16.42
CA SER A 65 15.73 6.73 -16.11
C SER A 65 17.05 7.40 -15.70
N ASP A 66 17.17 8.71 -15.86
CA ASP A 66 18.40 9.50 -15.66
C ASP A 66 18.54 10.10 -14.25
N ARG A 67 17.53 9.93 -13.40
CA ARG A 67 17.48 10.48 -12.04
C ARG A 67 16.63 9.58 -11.13
N PRO A 68 16.88 9.62 -9.79
CA PRO A 68 16.03 8.93 -8.84
C PRO A 68 14.59 9.42 -8.95
N ALA A 69 13.66 8.48 -9.05
CA ALA A 69 12.24 8.80 -9.00
C ALA A 69 11.90 9.40 -7.63
N VAL A 70 11.02 10.39 -7.62
CA VAL A 70 10.31 10.79 -6.39
C VAL A 70 9.02 9.97 -6.29
N PRO A 71 8.46 9.80 -5.10
CA PRO A 71 7.17 9.13 -4.95
C PRO A 71 6.15 9.73 -5.91
N TRP A 72 5.50 8.88 -6.68
CA TRP A 72 4.64 9.36 -7.74
C TRP A 72 3.30 9.90 -7.23
N GLU A 73 2.86 9.53 -6.02
CA GLU A 73 1.76 10.18 -5.30
C GLU A 73 1.98 11.68 -5.17
N LEU A 74 3.22 12.07 -4.84
CA LEU A 74 3.62 13.48 -4.80
C LEU A 74 3.57 14.10 -6.19
N SER A 75 4.18 13.43 -7.17
CA SER A 75 4.27 13.97 -8.54
C SER A 75 2.88 14.15 -9.15
N HIS A 76 1.94 13.24 -8.87
CA HIS A 76 0.59 13.29 -9.42
C HIS A 76 -0.27 14.34 -8.74
N GLY A 77 -0.25 14.42 -7.42
CA GLY A 77 -0.94 15.48 -6.69
C GLY A 77 -0.53 16.88 -7.16
N LEU A 78 0.76 17.09 -7.39
CA LEU A 78 1.29 18.36 -7.91
C LEU A 78 0.92 18.61 -9.38
N SER A 79 0.96 17.56 -10.21
CA SER A 79 0.58 17.65 -11.62
C SER A 79 -0.85 18.14 -11.77
N ILE A 80 -1.79 17.57 -11.03
CA ILE A 80 -3.19 17.96 -11.06
C ILE A 80 -3.36 19.43 -10.63
N LEU A 81 -2.68 19.83 -9.55
CA LEU A 81 -2.75 21.20 -9.03
C LEU A 81 -2.13 22.21 -10.02
N HIS A 82 -1.08 21.83 -10.73
CA HIS A 82 -0.43 22.68 -11.74
C HIS A 82 -1.24 22.75 -13.03
N LEU A 83 -1.67 21.62 -13.59
CA LEU A 83 -2.46 21.56 -14.83
C LEU A 83 -3.73 22.39 -14.72
N GLY A 84 -4.40 22.38 -13.57
CA GLY A 84 -5.55 23.23 -13.33
C GLY A 84 -5.24 24.74 -13.30
N SER A 85 -3.96 25.17 -13.37
CA SER A 85 -3.57 26.59 -13.46
C SER A 85 -3.03 26.99 -14.81
N ALA A 86 -2.39 26.10 -15.55
CA ALA A 86 -1.67 26.39 -16.79
C ALA A 86 -2.33 25.83 -18.05
N SER A 87 -3.06 24.73 -17.92
CA SER A 87 -3.76 24.07 -19.02
C SER A 87 -5.00 23.36 -18.48
N PRO A 88 -6.08 23.22 -19.25
CA PRO A 88 -7.22 22.43 -18.81
C PRO A 88 -6.77 20.99 -18.58
N LEU A 89 -7.19 20.40 -17.45
CA LEU A 89 -7.09 18.96 -17.26
C LEU A 89 -7.72 18.22 -18.44
N PRO A 90 -7.22 17.03 -18.80
CA PRO A 90 -7.88 16.17 -19.77
C PRO A 90 -9.36 16.01 -19.39
N LYS A 91 -10.24 16.28 -20.33
CA LYS A 91 -11.69 16.33 -20.08
C LYS A 91 -12.37 15.01 -20.36
N THR A 92 -11.70 14.14 -21.10
CA THR A 92 -12.19 12.85 -21.53
C THR A 92 -11.05 11.84 -21.56
N GLU A 93 -11.40 10.57 -21.49
CA GLU A 93 -10.45 9.46 -21.64
C GLU A 93 -9.77 9.46 -23.01
N GLN A 94 -10.43 10.02 -24.05
CA GLN A 94 -9.85 10.13 -25.38
C GLN A 94 -8.70 11.15 -25.42
N GLU A 95 -8.69 12.16 -24.53
CA GLU A 95 -7.59 13.13 -24.43
C GLU A 95 -6.39 12.54 -23.69
N LEU A 96 -6.63 11.65 -22.71
CA LEU A 96 -5.59 10.88 -22.03
C LEU A 96 -6.13 9.47 -21.74
N PRO A 97 -6.02 8.54 -22.68
CA PRO A 97 -6.43 7.16 -22.46
C PRO A 97 -5.56 6.51 -21.38
N THR A 98 -6.12 5.54 -20.65
CA THR A 98 -5.37 4.75 -19.69
C THR A 98 -4.21 4.03 -20.39
N GLN A 99 -3.02 4.13 -19.79
CA GLN A 99 -1.81 3.43 -20.22
C GLN A 99 -1.26 2.64 -19.03
N VAL A 100 -0.62 1.51 -19.30
CA VAL A 100 0.07 0.72 -18.28
C VAL A 100 1.54 1.10 -18.29
N LEU A 101 2.08 1.54 -17.16
CA LEU A 101 3.51 1.75 -16.97
C LEU A 101 4.21 0.41 -16.78
N LYS A 102 5.56 0.37 -16.83
CA LYS A 102 6.31 -0.88 -16.73
C LYS A 102 6.17 -1.61 -15.40
N ASP A 103 5.96 -0.86 -14.33
CA ASP A 103 5.70 -1.35 -12.97
C ASP A 103 4.25 -1.83 -12.75
N GLY A 104 3.40 -1.73 -13.79
CA GLY A 104 1.98 -2.08 -13.73
C GLY A 104 1.06 -0.93 -13.35
N THR A 105 1.57 0.23 -12.99
CA THR A 105 0.76 1.40 -12.63
C THR A 105 -0.09 1.87 -13.82
N LEU A 106 -1.35 2.22 -13.55
CA LEU A 106 -2.27 2.76 -14.56
C LEU A 106 -2.15 4.29 -14.61
N LEU A 107 -1.76 4.83 -15.77
CA LEU A 107 -1.72 6.26 -16.04
C LEU A 107 -2.97 6.67 -16.81
N GLY A 108 -3.79 7.55 -16.24
CA GLY A 108 -5.01 8.07 -16.88
C GLY A 108 -5.77 9.01 -15.97
N CYS A 109 -7.03 9.28 -16.29
CA CYS A 109 -7.89 10.25 -15.60
C CYS A 109 -9.00 9.60 -14.77
N ARG A 110 -9.08 8.28 -14.72
CA ARG A 110 -10.10 7.58 -13.96
C ARG A 110 -9.77 7.57 -12.47
N LYS A 111 -10.72 7.17 -11.65
CA LYS A 111 -10.50 6.95 -10.22
C LYS A 111 -9.36 5.94 -10.02
N TRP A 112 -8.49 6.20 -9.06
CA TRP A 112 -7.27 5.43 -8.75
C TRP A 112 -6.13 5.53 -9.78
N GLU A 113 -6.36 6.17 -10.92
CA GLU A 113 -5.29 6.47 -11.86
C GLU A 113 -4.55 7.75 -11.48
N LEU A 114 -3.37 7.94 -12.03
CA LEU A 114 -2.42 8.98 -11.62
C LEU A 114 -2.93 10.42 -11.67
N LEU A 115 -3.96 10.71 -12.46
CA LEU A 115 -4.56 12.05 -12.55
C LEU A 115 -5.91 12.16 -11.84
N ASP A 116 -6.25 11.24 -10.95
CA ASP A 116 -7.39 11.40 -10.05
C ASP A 116 -7.12 12.54 -9.05
N LEU A 117 -8.10 13.46 -8.95
CA LEU A 117 -8.02 14.63 -8.06
C LEU A 117 -7.79 14.31 -6.58
N LEU A 118 -8.16 13.10 -6.14
CA LEU A 118 -8.03 12.69 -4.74
C LEU A 118 -6.57 12.46 -4.32
N TRP A 119 -5.65 12.25 -5.26
CA TRP A 119 -4.21 12.26 -4.98
C TRP A 119 -3.73 13.62 -4.47
N SER A 120 -4.36 14.72 -4.93
CA SER A 120 -4.07 16.07 -4.39
C SER A 120 -4.52 16.23 -2.95
N GLU A 121 -5.58 15.52 -2.51
CA GLU A 121 -5.99 15.49 -1.09
C GLU A 121 -4.94 14.78 -0.24
N ALA A 122 -4.36 13.69 -0.72
CA ALA A 122 -3.28 12.98 -0.04
C ALA A 122 -2.06 13.89 0.18
N LEU A 123 -1.65 14.63 -0.86
CA LEU A 123 -0.58 15.61 -0.75
C LEU A 123 -0.87 16.70 0.30
N ILE A 124 -2.08 17.24 0.32
CA ILE A 124 -2.47 18.24 1.32
C ILE A 124 -2.43 17.64 2.73
N LYS A 125 -2.92 16.41 2.89
CA LYS A 125 -2.89 15.70 4.16
C LYS A 125 -1.47 15.47 4.66
N TRP A 126 -0.56 15.07 3.78
CA TRP A 126 0.86 14.93 4.10
C TRP A 126 1.44 16.26 4.62
N ILE A 127 1.22 17.39 3.94
CA ILE A 127 1.68 18.72 4.38
C ILE A 127 1.06 19.10 5.74
N GLU A 128 -0.23 18.84 5.95
CA GLU A 128 -0.92 19.13 7.21
C GLU A 128 -0.37 18.33 8.39
N ASN A 129 0.16 17.13 8.16
CA ASN A 129 0.53 16.18 9.21
C ASN A 129 2.03 15.86 9.29
N LEU A 130 2.90 16.55 8.53
CA LEU A 130 4.35 16.30 8.55
C LEU A 130 4.95 16.22 9.97
N ARG A 131 4.37 16.94 10.94
CA ARG A 131 4.82 16.99 12.34
C ARG A 131 3.74 16.56 13.34
N HIS A 132 2.62 16.07 12.86
CA HIS A 132 1.46 15.75 13.70
C HIS A 132 1.02 14.30 13.51
N HIS A 133 1.76 13.39 14.15
CA HIS A 133 1.44 11.96 14.11
C HIS A 133 0.66 11.53 15.35
N ALA A 134 -0.17 10.52 15.19
CA ALA A 134 -0.78 9.83 16.31
C ALA A 134 0.31 9.20 17.20
N PRO A 135 0.12 9.09 18.53
CA PRO A 135 1.11 8.48 19.41
C PRO A 135 1.37 7.01 19.03
N PHE A 136 2.66 6.63 18.95
CA PHE A 136 3.07 5.25 18.76
C PHE A 136 2.87 4.43 20.04
N ALA A 137 2.08 3.38 19.98
CA ALA A 137 1.86 2.49 21.12
C ALA A 137 2.97 1.41 21.17
N THR A 138 3.42 1.06 22.37
CA THR A 138 4.60 0.19 22.58
C THR A 138 4.31 -1.12 23.32
N THR A 139 3.04 -1.50 23.46
CA THR A 139 2.61 -2.75 24.10
C THR A 139 1.93 -3.69 23.10
N PRO A 140 2.69 -4.27 22.16
CA PRO A 140 2.13 -5.08 21.07
C PRO A 140 1.52 -6.38 21.56
N ALA A 141 0.52 -6.85 20.81
CA ALA A 141 -0.09 -8.15 21.06
C ALA A 141 0.89 -9.29 20.75
N LEU A 142 0.91 -10.29 21.62
CA LEU A 142 1.57 -11.57 21.41
C LEU A 142 0.50 -12.68 21.53
N VAL A 143 -0.02 -13.16 20.40
CA VAL A 143 -1.17 -14.02 20.34
C VAL A 143 -0.75 -15.45 20.05
N LYS A 144 -1.17 -16.39 20.92
CA LYS A 144 -0.96 -17.81 20.66
C LYS A 144 -1.94 -18.30 19.62
N MET A 145 -1.44 -19.04 18.62
CA MET A 145 -2.24 -19.70 17.60
C MET A 145 -2.19 -21.21 17.74
N GLU A 146 -3.17 -21.87 17.13
CA GLU A 146 -3.20 -23.33 17.07
C GLU A 146 -2.07 -23.88 16.17
N ARG A 147 -1.82 -25.18 16.23
CA ARG A 147 -0.80 -25.84 15.41
C ARG A 147 -1.18 -25.87 13.93
N GLU A 148 -2.48 -26.02 13.67
CA GLU A 148 -3.05 -25.92 12.32
C GLU A 148 -3.81 -24.61 12.22
N VAL A 149 -3.41 -23.74 11.29
CA VAL A 149 -3.97 -22.40 11.15
C VAL A 149 -4.04 -21.99 9.67
N VAL A 150 -5.09 -21.28 9.31
CA VAL A 150 -5.27 -20.65 8.00
C VAL A 150 -5.20 -19.14 8.15
N LEU A 151 -4.32 -18.52 7.38
CA LEU A 151 -4.19 -17.07 7.28
C LEU A 151 -4.72 -16.60 5.92
N ALA A 152 -5.42 -15.47 5.91
CA ALA A 152 -5.76 -14.73 4.70
C ALA A 152 -5.04 -13.37 4.77
N ILE A 153 -4.16 -13.10 3.81
CA ILE A 153 -3.25 -11.95 3.82
C ILE A 153 -3.46 -11.14 2.54
N ALA A 154 -3.78 -9.85 2.67
CA ALA A 154 -3.86 -8.91 1.56
C ALA A 154 -3.35 -7.54 1.97
N GLY A 155 -2.56 -6.90 1.12
CA GLY A 155 -2.18 -5.49 1.22
C GLY A 155 -2.89 -4.66 0.17
N ASP A 156 -2.87 -3.33 0.34
CA ASP A 156 -3.35 -2.39 -0.67
C ASP A 156 -4.84 -2.64 -1.06
N TRP A 157 -5.61 -3.06 -0.04
CA TRP A 157 -7.02 -3.43 -0.19
C TRP A 157 -7.99 -2.27 0.09
N GLY A 158 -7.55 -1.25 0.79
CA GLY A 158 -8.38 -0.18 1.34
C GLY A 158 -8.91 0.84 0.32
N THR A 159 -9.48 0.39 -0.81
CA THR A 159 -10.13 1.26 -1.81
C THR A 159 -11.63 1.44 -1.58
N GLY A 160 -12.21 0.63 -0.71
CA GLY A 160 -13.63 0.60 -0.42
C GLY A 160 -14.52 0.11 -1.58
N PRO A 161 -15.84 0.09 -1.35
CA PRO A 161 -16.83 -0.28 -2.36
C PRO A 161 -17.16 0.92 -3.24
N PHE A 162 -16.36 1.23 -4.24
CA PHE A 162 -16.59 2.39 -5.12
C PHE A 162 -17.58 2.13 -6.26
N ASP A 163 -17.88 0.88 -6.58
CA ASP A 163 -18.94 0.43 -7.48
C ASP A 163 -19.41 -1.00 -7.11
N SER A 164 -20.33 -1.57 -7.90
CA SER A 164 -20.86 -2.92 -7.65
C SER A 164 -19.86 -4.04 -7.94
N HIS A 165 -18.78 -3.77 -8.63
CA HIS A 165 -17.72 -4.70 -9.04
C HIS A 165 -16.36 -4.34 -8.45
N ALA A 166 -16.34 -3.50 -7.40
CA ALA A 166 -15.11 -3.08 -6.75
C ALA A 166 -14.23 -4.26 -6.39
N PRO A 167 -12.94 -4.28 -6.78
CA PRO A 167 -12.01 -5.37 -6.45
C PRO A 167 -11.96 -5.68 -4.96
N ALA A 168 -12.00 -4.65 -4.10
CA ALA A 168 -12.04 -4.82 -2.65
C ALA A 168 -13.19 -5.73 -2.19
N VAL A 169 -14.39 -5.57 -2.76
CA VAL A 169 -15.55 -6.39 -2.44
C VAL A 169 -15.37 -7.82 -2.92
N SER A 170 -14.88 -7.99 -4.15
CA SER A 170 -14.66 -9.31 -4.75
C SER A 170 -13.60 -10.10 -3.98
N VAL A 171 -12.46 -9.49 -3.67
CA VAL A 171 -11.39 -10.11 -2.85
C VAL A 171 -11.89 -10.44 -1.45
N ALA A 172 -12.62 -9.52 -0.77
CA ALA A 172 -13.18 -9.78 0.55
C ALA A 172 -14.13 -11.00 0.54
N ASN A 173 -14.96 -11.15 -0.49
CA ASN A 173 -15.84 -12.30 -0.64
C ASN A 173 -15.04 -13.60 -0.74
N GLN A 174 -13.94 -13.64 -1.50
CA GLN A 174 -13.08 -14.82 -1.58
C GLN A 174 -12.36 -15.12 -0.26
N MET A 175 -11.89 -14.08 0.44
CA MET A 175 -11.29 -14.23 1.77
C MET A 175 -12.31 -14.79 2.79
N GLN A 176 -13.58 -14.37 2.74
CA GLN A 176 -14.65 -14.94 3.59
C GLN A 176 -14.88 -16.42 3.30
N LEU A 177 -14.87 -16.82 2.04
CA LEU A 177 -15.00 -18.25 1.65
C LEU A 177 -13.83 -19.10 2.15
N ALA A 178 -12.65 -18.52 2.33
CA ALA A 178 -11.49 -19.22 2.89
C ALA A 178 -11.65 -19.61 4.36
N GLN A 179 -12.59 -18.97 5.10
CA GLN A 179 -12.84 -19.20 6.53
C GLN A 179 -11.55 -19.17 7.37
N ALA A 180 -10.68 -18.18 7.09
CA ALA A 180 -9.38 -18.06 7.73
C ALA A 180 -9.50 -17.91 9.25
N ASP A 181 -8.55 -18.49 9.97
CA ASP A 181 -8.42 -18.34 11.42
C ASP A 181 -7.99 -16.91 11.77
N PHE A 182 -7.09 -16.34 10.97
CA PHE A 182 -6.68 -14.95 11.08
C PHE A 182 -6.71 -14.26 9.71
N SER A 183 -7.18 -13.03 9.66
CA SER A 183 -7.07 -12.17 8.50
C SER A 183 -6.09 -11.04 8.78
N ILE A 184 -5.23 -10.71 7.80
CA ILE A 184 -4.14 -9.76 7.98
C ILE A 184 -4.13 -8.79 6.81
N HIS A 185 -4.37 -7.52 7.12
CA HIS A 185 -4.25 -6.40 6.19
C HIS A 185 -2.83 -5.84 6.27
N LEU A 186 -2.13 -5.76 5.14
CA LEU A 186 -0.74 -5.31 5.10
C LEU A 186 -0.59 -3.79 4.94
N GLY A 187 -1.67 -3.03 5.11
CA GLY A 187 -1.67 -1.57 4.99
C GLY A 187 -2.26 -1.07 3.68
N ASP A 188 -2.33 0.22 3.56
CA ASP A 188 -2.89 1.07 2.53
C ASP A 188 -4.42 1.19 2.54
N VAL A 189 -4.85 2.33 3.10
CA VAL A 189 -6.22 2.82 2.99
C VAL A 189 -6.20 4.16 2.23
N TYR A 190 -6.78 4.15 1.06
CA TYR A 190 -6.66 5.21 0.07
C TYR A 190 -7.66 6.35 0.32
N TYR A 191 -7.26 7.61 0.02
CA TYR A 191 -5.95 8.01 -0.55
C TYR A 191 -4.92 8.39 0.52
N ALA A 192 -5.32 8.62 1.77
CA ALA A 192 -4.48 9.14 2.83
C ALA A 192 -4.82 8.58 4.23
N GLY A 193 -5.48 7.44 4.33
CA GLY A 193 -5.82 6.83 5.62
C GLY A 193 -6.52 7.79 6.59
N THR A 194 -7.32 8.74 6.09
CA THR A 194 -8.06 9.65 6.97
C THR A 194 -9.11 8.88 7.76
N GLY A 195 -9.53 9.39 8.92
CA GLY A 195 -10.54 8.70 9.74
C GLY A 195 -11.84 8.38 8.99
N SER A 196 -12.22 9.17 8.00
CA SER A 196 -13.38 8.88 7.15
C SER A 196 -13.10 7.76 6.15
N GLN A 197 -11.92 7.75 5.52
CA GLN A 197 -11.49 6.68 4.59
C GLN A 197 -11.36 5.36 5.34
N GLU A 198 -10.64 5.33 6.45
CA GLU A 198 -10.52 4.16 7.32
C GLU A 198 -11.88 3.59 7.71
N ASN A 199 -12.79 4.44 8.17
CA ASN A 199 -14.11 3.99 8.60
C ASN A 199 -14.95 3.41 7.46
N VAL A 200 -14.88 3.99 6.26
CA VAL A 200 -15.68 3.56 5.10
C VAL A 200 -15.02 2.39 4.40
N ASP A 201 -13.72 2.49 4.10
CA ASP A 201 -13.05 1.59 3.19
C ASP A 201 -12.66 0.28 3.87
N MET A 202 -12.37 0.30 5.19
CA MET A 202 -12.13 -0.90 5.98
C MET A 202 -13.42 -1.59 6.47
N ARG A 203 -14.60 -1.05 6.22
CA ARG A 203 -15.86 -1.63 6.72
C ARG A 203 -16.13 -3.04 6.23
N GLY A 204 -15.70 -3.37 5.02
CA GLY A 204 -15.88 -4.67 4.39
C GLY A 204 -14.75 -5.67 4.65
N TRP A 205 -13.73 -5.31 5.45
CA TRP A 205 -12.61 -6.22 5.72
C TRP A 205 -13.09 -7.52 6.38
N PRO A 206 -12.75 -8.70 5.85
CA PRO A 206 -13.19 -9.98 6.39
C PRO A 206 -12.50 -10.27 7.71
N HIS A 207 -13.28 -10.65 8.73
CA HIS A 207 -12.73 -11.01 10.02
C HIS A 207 -12.32 -12.48 10.06
N GLY A 208 -11.11 -12.73 10.55
CA GLY A 208 -10.66 -14.10 10.89
C GLY A 208 -11.41 -14.63 12.11
N LYS A 209 -11.54 -15.94 12.18
CA LYS A 209 -12.27 -16.66 13.26
C LYS A 209 -11.73 -16.33 14.66
N PHE A 210 -10.41 -16.18 14.81
CA PHE A 210 -9.77 -15.90 16.08
C PHE A 210 -9.23 -14.48 16.18
N GLY A 211 -9.20 -13.73 15.08
CA GLY A 211 -8.79 -12.33 15.07
C GLY A 211 -8.42 -11.80 13.70
N SER A 212 -8.33 -10.48 13.66
CA SER A 212 -7.89 -9.75 12.49
C SER A 212 -6.82 -8.76 12.88
N PHE A 213 -5.88 -8.51 11.97
CA PHE A 213 -4.73 -7.62 12.18
C PHE A 213 -4.58 -6.68 10.98
N THR A 214 -4.03 -5.51 11.21
CA THR A 214 -3.72 -4.52 10.18
C THR A 214 -2.37 -3.87 10.45
N LEU A 215 -1.64 -3.52 9.39
CA LEU A 215 -0.38 -2.80 9.48
C LEU A 215 -0.57 -1.35 9.03
N ASN A 216 0.24 -0.47 9.59
CA ASN A 216 0.34 0.92 9.16
C ASN A 216 1.14 1.02 7.86
N SER A 217 0.84 2.02 7.01
CA SER A 217 1.48 2.23 5.72
C SER A 217 1.81 3.71 5.46
N ASN A 218 2.43 3.99 4.31
CA ASN A 218 2.68 5.35 3.85
C ASN A 218 1.37 6.14 3.67
N HIS A 219 0.30 5.52 3.18
CA HIS A 219 -1.00 6.18 3.01
C HIS A 219 -1.62 6.60 4.33
N GLU A 220 -1.61 5.77 5.36
CA GLU A 220 -2.06 6.13 6.70
C GLU A 220 -1.19 7.24 7.30
N MET A 221 0.12 7.20 7.03
CA MET A 221 1.05 8.24 7.50
C MET A 221 0.83 9.60 6.84
N TYR A 222 0.25 9.69 5.65
CA TYR A 222 -0.12 10.99 5.07
C TYR A 222 -1.08 11.77 5.95
N SER A 223 -1.98 11.11 6.67
CA SER A 223 -2.84 11.75 7.67
C SER A 223 -2.31 11.64 9.10
N GLY A 224 -1.00 11.38 9.28
CA GLY A 224 -0.36 11.20 10.58
C GLY A 224 -0.79 9.94 11.32
N ALA A 225 -1.34 8.94 10.61
CA ALA A 225 -1.91 7.70 11.12
C ALA A 225 -3.04 7.88 12.15
N HIS A 226 -3.66 9.06 12.24
CA HIS A 226 -4.74 9.30 13.21
C HIS A 226 -5.97 8.44 12.92
N GLY A 227 -6.36 8.29 11.66
CA GLY A 227 -7.45 7.41 11.22
C GLY A 227 -7.15 5.95 11.55
N TYR A 228 -5.97 5.49 11.18
CA TYR A 228 -5.48 4.13 11.42
C TYR A 228 -5.55 3.74 12.90
N PHE A 229 -4.95 4.51 13.81
CA PHE A 229 -4.97 4.17 15.25
C PHE A 229 -6.37 4.26 15.87
N ALA A 230 -7.28 5.03 15.31
CA ALA A 230 -8.68 5.04 15.73
C ALA A 230 -9.40 3.75 15.31
N GLU A 231 -9.30 3.33 14.04
CA GLU A 231 -9.90 2.11 13.51
C GLU A 231 -9.25 0.84 14.06
N LEU A 232 -7.94 0.87 14.32
CA LEU A 232 -7.22 -0.23 14.95
C LEU A 232 -7.88 -0.64 16.28
N LYS A 233 -8.24 0.34 17.11
CA LYS A 233 -8.94 0.07 18.38
C LYS A 233 -10.37 -0.41 18.18
N ALA A 234 -11.04 0.07 17.16
CA ALA A 234 -12.45 -0.22 16.90
C ALA A 234 -12.66 -1.59 16.23
N ARG A 235 -11.83 -1.94 15.23
CA ARG A 235 -12.03 -3.12 14.37
C ARG A 235 -11.04 -4.26 14.62
N PHE A 236 -9.87 -3.97 15.18
CA PHE A 236 -8.80 -4.94 15.40
C PHE A 236 -8.44 -5.10 16.88
N PRO A 237 -9.43 -5.38 17.76
CA PRO A 237 -9.22 -5.35 19.21
C PRO A 237 -8.16 -6.35 19.69
N VAL A 238 -7.95 -7.46 18.97
CA VAL A 238 -6.94 -8.48 19.28
C VAL A 238 -5.52 -7.91 19.18
N GLN A 239 -5.31 -6.87 18.39
CA GLN A 239 -4.02 -6.21 18.19
C GLN A 239 -3.64 -5.24 19.32
N ASN A 240 -4.54 -5.03 20.30
CA ASN A 240 -4.29 -4.23 21.51
C ASN A 240 -3.94 -2.76 21.23
N GLY A 241 -4.40 -2.19 20.12
CA GLY A 241 -4.16 -0.78 19.76
C GLY A 241 -2.73 -0.44 19.36
N THR A 242 -1.91 -1.44 19.00
CA THR A 242 -0.54 -1.27 18.48
C THR A 242 -0.48 -1.59 16.99
N SER A 243 0.41 -0.92 16.26
CA SER A 243 0.59 -1.10 14.81
C SER A 243 1.51 -2.27 14.44
N TYR A 244 2.00 -3.01 15.45
CA TYR A 244 2.83 -4.21 15.27
C TYR A 244 2.42 -5.29 16.26
N PHE A 245 2.64 -6.56 15.93
CA PHE A 245 2.15 -7.70 16.68
C PHE A 245 2.94 -8.97 16.39
N ALA A 246 2.73 -10.03 17.15
CA ALA A 246 3.20 -11.36 16.80
C ALA A 246 2.14 -12.43 17.07
N LEU A 247 2.12 -13.43 16.19
CA LEU A 247 1.40 -14.70 16.35
C LEU A 247 2.43 -15.81 16.57
N TYR A 248 2.17 -16.74 17.46
CA TYR A 248 3.11 -17.83 17.70
C TYR A 248 2.43 -19.13 18.09
N ASN A 249 3.07 -20.24 17.75
CA ASN A 249 2.83 -21.56 18.32
C ASN A 249 4.18 -22.26 18.61
N ASP A 250 4.21 -23.57 18.73
CA ASP A 250 5.44 -24.30 19.03
C ASP A 250 6.43 -24.32 17.85
N ASP A 251 5.92 -24.24 16.61
CA ASP A 251 6.71 -24.34 15.39
C ASP A 251 6.99 -22.97 14.75
N TRP A 252 6.01 -22.05 14.78
CA TRP A 252 6.04 -20.76 14.05
C TRP A 252 6.09 -19.56 14.97
N LEU A 253 6.80 -18.53 14.49
CA LEU A 253 6.66 -17.14 14.90
C LEU A 253 6.31 -16.32 13.66
N ILE A 254 5.22 -15.58 13.71
CA ILE A 254 4.79 -14.64 12.67
C ILE A 254 4.83 -13.24 13.27
N VAL A 255 5.56 -12.32 12.66
CA VAL A 255 5.80 -10.96 13.18
C VAL A 255 5.25 -9.95 12.19
N GLY A 256 4.21 -9.22 12.58
CA GLY A 256 3.70 -8.07 11.84
C GLY A 256 4.41 -6.79 12.29
N LEU A 257 4.99 -6.05 11.36
CA LEU A 257 5.82 -4.87 11.61
C LEU A 257 5.17 -3.59 11.09
N ASP A 258 5.19 -2.54 11.89
CA ASP A 258 4.96 -1.17 11.43
C ASP A 258 6.24 -0.65 10.77
N SER A 259 6.30 -0.73 9.47
CA SER A 259 7.43 -0.24 8.68
C SER A 259 7.25 1.21 8.20
N ALA A 260 6.11 1.85 8.51
CA ALA A 260 5.79 3.18 8.01
C ALA A 260 6.03 4.28 9.04
N TYR A 261 5.72 4.05 10.32
CA TYR A 261 5.73 5.11 11.34
C TYR A 261 7.09 5.79 11.52
N ALA A 262 8.19 5.04 11.38
CA ALA A 262 9.55 5.55 11.48
C ALA A 262 10.20 5.87 10.12
N SER A 263 9.47 5.69 9.03
CA SER A 263 9.94 5.98 7.69
C SER A 263 10.10 7.50 7.46
N ASP A 264 10.90 7.87 6.46
CA ASP A 264 11.18 9.27 6.17
C ASP A 264 9.96 10.00 5.59
N ALA A 265 9.44 10.95 6.35
CA ALA A 265 8.33 11.80 5.91
C ALA A 265 8.67 12.64 4.68
N MET A 266 9.96 13.00 4.47
CA MET A 266 10.42 13.75 3.31
C MET A 266 10.50 12.89 2.04
N ASN A 267 10.47 11.55 2.19
CA ASN A 267 10.28 10.60 1.09
C ASN A 267 8.84 10.04 1.08
N LEU A 268 7.86 10.76 1.60
CA LEU A 268 6.45 10.34 1.69
C LEU A 268 6.28 8.95 2.33
N TYR A 269 7.14 8.60 3.25
CA TYR A 269 7.13 7.30 3.94
C TYR A 269 7.27 6.08 3.01
N MET A 270 7.89 6.24 1.82
CA MET A 270 7.98 5.19 0.79
C MET A 270 9.02 4.12 1.11
N ASP A 271 10.02 4.45 1.93
CA ASP A 271 11.06 3.52 2.36
C ASP A 271 10.75 3.01 3.76
N GLY A 272 10.60 1.71 3.92
CA GLY A 272 10.30 1.13 5.22
C GLY A 272 11.42 1.35 6.25
N ALA A 273 11.05 1.66 7.49
CA ALA A 273 11.97 1.82 8.62
C ALA A 273 11.34 1.30 9.93
N LEU A 274 12.19 0.91 10.88
CA LEU A 274 11.80 0.47 12.21
C LEU A 274 12.19 1.49 13.27
N ASN A 275 11.33 1.72 14.25
CA ASN A 275 11.72 2.48 15.43
C ASN A 275 12.40 1.61 16.50
N GLU A 276 13.12 2.25 17.42
CA GLU A 276 13.88 1.60 18.47
C GLU A 276 13.02 0.70 19.37
N ALA A 277 11.81 1.13 19.73
CA ALA A 277 10.92 0.33 20.58
C ALA A 277 10.53 -0.98 19.92
N GLN A 278 10.28 -0.96 18.60
CA GLN A 278 9.96 -2.14 17.81
C GLN A 278 11.16 -3.08 17.68
N ILE A 279 12.36 -2.53 17.46
CA ILE A 279 13.61 -3.30 17.40
C ILE A 279 13.85 -4.03 18.74
N GLN A 280 13.77 -3.32 19.87
CA GLN A 280 13.93 -3.93 21.20
C GLN A 280 12.91 -5.02 21.47
N TRP A 281 11.65 -4.80 21.08
CA TRP A 281 10.61 -5.82 21.20
C TRP A 281 10.92 -7.06 20.37
N MET A 282 11.33 -6.89 19.11
CA MET A 282 11.69 -8.01 18.22
C MET A 282 12.82 -8.86 18.78
N GLN A 283 13.84 -8.24 19.39
CA GLN A 283 14.94 -8.94 20.06
C GLN A 283 14.49 -9.80 21.24
N GLY A 284 13.40 -9.44 21.90
CA GLY A 284 12.79 -10.16 23.03
C GLY A 284 11.83 -11.28 22.62
N LEU A 285 11.51 -11.46 21.33
CA LEU A 285 10.54 -12.44 20.87
C LEU A 285 11.04 -13.89 21.05
N PRO A 286 10.11 -14.84 21.29
CA PRO A 286 10.47 -16.25 21.43
C PRO A 286 11.02 -16.79 20.10
N LYS A 287 12.17 -17.46 20.16
CA LYS A 287 12.72 -18.15 18.98
C LYS A 287 11.88 -19.38 18.65
N ARG A 288 11.53 -19.54 17.38
CA ARG A 288 10.81 -20.70 16.84
C ARG A 288 11.57 -21.27 15.64
N LYS A 289 11.18 -22.47 15.20
CA LYS A 289 11.83 -23.15 14.05
C LYS A 289 11.61 -22.37 12.76
N LYS A 290 10.39 -21.90 12.57
CA LYS A 290 9.96 -21.12 11.40
C LYS A 290 9.64 -19.69 11.78
N LEU A 291 10.05 -18.76 10.94
CA LEU A 291 9.86 -17.33 11.11
C LEU A 291 9.25 -16.72 9.85
N MET A 292 8.09 -16.08 10.02
CA MET A 292 7.44 -15.30 8.98
C MET A 292 7.39 -13.83 9.40
N VAL A 293 7.75 -12.94 8.49
CA VAL A 293 7.61 -11.49 8.66
C VAL A 293 6.49 -10.99 7.76
N LEU A 294 5.71 -10.05 8.29
CA LEU A 294 4.66 -9.32 7.58
C LEU A 294 4.97 -7.84 7.74
N SER A 295 5.03 -7.10 6.65
CA SER A 295 5.23 -5.64 6.66
C SER A 295 4.42 -5.01 5.53
N HIS A 296 4.20 -3.69 5.61
CA HIS A 296 3.71 -2.98 4.43
C HIS A 296 4.81 -2.85 3.39
N HIS A 297 5.93 -2.23 3.74
CA HIS A 297 7.07 -2.06 2.83
C HIS A 297 7.83 -3.35 2.60
N GLN A 298 8.35 -3.45 1.39
CA GLN A 298 9.05 -4.62 0.87
C GLN A 298 10.47 -4.79 1.43
N GLY A 299 10.92 -6.04 1.50
CA GLY A 299 12.32 -6.37 1.83
C GLY A 299 13.26 -6.38 0.61
N PHE A 300 12.70 -6.47 -0.61
CA PHE A 300 13.42 -6.42 -1.89
C PHE A 300 12.83 -5.36 -2.80
N ASP A 301 13.61 -4.90 -3.80
CA ASP A 301 13.07 -4.17 -4.94
C ASP A 301 12.03 -5.02 -5.70
N ILE A 302 11.24 -4.40 -6.58
CA ILE A 302 10.19 -5.11 -7.31
C ILE A 302 10.73 -6.29 -8.13
N GLY A 303 11.95 -6.19 -8.64
CA GLY A 303 12.64 -7.27 -9.38
C GLY A 303 13.19 -8.38 -8.48
N GLY A 304 13.19 -8.23 -7.16
CA GLY A 304 13.74 -9.18 -6.22
C GLY A 304 15.28 -9.30 -6.28
N GLN A 305 15.96 -8.29 -6.83
CA GLN A 305 17.41 -8.33 -7.05
C GLN A 305 18.22 -7.66 -5.92
N HIS A 306 17.68 -6.58 -5.35
CA HIS A 306 18.35 -5.81 -4.33
C HIS A 306 17.53 -5.74 -3.05
N HIS A 307 18.21 -5.83 -1.90
CA HIS A 307 17.58 -5.59 -0.61
C HIS A 307 17.24 -4.12 -0.47
N THR A 308 16.07 -3.83 0.10
CA THR A 308 15.71 -2.47 0.52
C THR A 308 16.40 -2.09 1.84
N ALA A 309 16.31 -0.82 2.22
CA ALA A 309 16.85 -0.34 3.49
C ALA A 309 16.24 -1.04 4.71
N LEU A 310 15.02 -1.57 4.59
CA LEU A 310 14.32 -2.29 5.67
C LEU A 310 14.90 -3.68 5.95
N TYR A 311 15.50 -4.35 4.95
CA TYR A 311 15.88 -5.76 5.03
C TYR A 311 16.86 -6.05 6.18
N GLN A 312 17.99 -5.37 6.20
CA GLN A 312 19.05 -5.64 7.18
C GLN A 312 18.61 -5.34 8.63
N PRO A 313 17.97 -4.19 8.92
CA PRO A 313 17.45 -3.91 10.27
C PRO A 313 16.48 -4.98 10.79
N VAL A 314 15.61 -5.54 9.94
CA VAL A 314 14.69 -6.63 10.33
C VAL A 314 15.47 -7.90 10.66
N CYS A 315 16.42 -8.31 9.81
CA CYS A 315 17.24 -9.50 10.05
C CYS A 315 18.08 -9.38 11.33
N ASP A 316 18.67 -8.20 11.57
CA ASP A 316 19.50 -7.94 12.76
C ASP A 316 18.65 -7.96 14.05
N ALA A 317 17.47 -7.33 14.03
CA ALA A 317 16.57 -7.31 15.18
C ALA A 317 16.05 -8.71 15.53
N LEU A 318 15.75 -9.56 14.54
CA LEU A 318 15.30 -10.94 14.74
C LEU A 318 16.45 -11.92 14.98
N GLY A 319 17.70 -11.51 14.69
CA GLY A 319 18.91 -12.32 14.83
C GLY A 319 19.03 -13.44 13.79
N ARG A 320 18.24 -13.40 12.73
CA ARG A 320 18.28 -14.33 11.60
C ARG A 320 17.51 -13.81 10.40
N VAL A 321 17.79 -14.36 9.23
CA VAL A 321 16.95 -14.19 8.04
C VAL A 321 15.61 -14.90 8.27
N PRO A 322 14.45 -14.27 7.95
CA PRO A 322 13.14 -14.93 7.98
C PRO A 322 13.05 -16.09 6.98
N ASP A 323 12.29 -17.13 7.29
CA ASP A 323 11.97 -18.18 6.31
C ASP A 323 10.99 -17.66 5.25
N TYR A 324 10.06 -16.77 5.66
CA TYR A 324 9.06 -16.14 4.79
C TYR A 324 8.92 -14.65 5.11
N TRP A 325 8.69 -13.85 4.07
CA TRP A 325 8.36 -12.43 4.24
C TRP A 325 7.30 -12.02 3.23
N TYR A 326 6.13 -11.59 3.75
CA TYR A 326 5.01 -11.05 2.97
C TYR A 326 4.96 -9.54 3.12
N TRP A 327 4.71 -8.84 2.02
CA TRP A 327 4.54 -7.38 2.01
C TRP A 327 3.47 -6.92 1.03
N GLY A 328 3.01 -5.64 1.16
CA GLY A 328 2.14 -4.90 0.26
C GLY A 328 2.91 -3.91 -0.59
N HIS A 329 2.44 -2.67 -0.66
CA HIS A 329 3.08 -1.47 -1.20
C HIS A 329 3.34 -1.45 -2.72
N LEU A 330 3.70 -2.54 -3.33
CA LEU A 330 4.05 -2.61 -4.76
C LEU A 330 2.84 -2.82 -5.68
N HIS A 331 1.62 -2.84 -5.17
CA HIS A 331 0.36 -3.07 -5.89
C HIS A 331 0.35 -4.31 -6.80
N ASN A 332 1.19 -5.28 -6.52
CA ASN A 332 1.38 -6.49 -7.33
C ASN A 332 1.15 -7.77 -6.53
N GLY A 333 0.81 -8.86 -7.23
CA GLY A 333 0.87 -10.22 -6.69
C GLY A 333 2.13 -10.91 -7.23
N ILE A 334 3.20 -11.05 -6.40
CA ILE A 334 4.49 -11.59 -6.85
C ILE A 334 4.98 -12.68 -5.89
N VAL A 335 5.47 -13.77 -6.46
CA VAL A 335 6.19 -14.82 -5.76
C VAL A 335 7.63 -14.82 -6.24
N TYR A 336 8.56 -14.57 -5.33
CA TYR A 336 9.99 -14.55 -5.66
C TYR A 336 10.63 -15.91 -5.42
N ALA A 337 11.67 -16.21 -6.20
CA ALA A 337 12.57 -17.33 -5.97
C ALA A 337 13.26 -17.19 -4.61
N GLU A 338 13.51 -18.30 -3.94
CA GLU A 338 14.19 -18.32 -2.65
C GLU A 338 15.59 -17.71 -2.74
N GLN A 339 15.92 -16.83 -1.80
CA GLN A 339 17.23 -16.18 -1.70
C GLN A 339 17.74 -16.24 -0.27
N GLY A 340 18.91 -16.86 -0.08
CA GLY A 340 19.55 -16.95 1.24
C GLY A 340 18.69 -17.62 2.32
N GLY A 341 17.76 -18.49 1.94
CA GLY A 341 16.79 -19.14 2.81
C GLY A 341 15.48 -18.37 2.97
N LEU A 342 15.36 -17.16 2.41
CA LEU A 342 14.14 -16.36 2.44
C LEU A 342 13.25 -16.63 1.22
N LYS A 343 11.99 -16.92 1.45
CA LYS A 343 10.91 -16.97 0.46
C LYS A 343 10.06 -15.68 0.59
N ALA A 344 10.27 -14.77 -0.33
CA ALA A 344 9.63 -13.47 -0.36
C ALA A 344 8.34 -13.47 -1.20
N ARG A 345 7.34 -12.70 -0.79
CA ARG A 345 6.00 -12.64 -1.39
C ARG A 345 5.46 -11.21 -1.35
N CYS A 346 5.11 -10.67 -2.50
CA CYS A 346 4.29 -9.46 -2.57
C CYS A 346 2.82 -9.85 -2.66
N ALA A 347 2.02 -9.47 -1.68
CA ALA A 347 0.57 -9.63 -1.65
C ALA A 347 -0.14 -8.26 -1.66
N GLY A 348 0.42 -7.31 -2.42
CA GLY A 348 -0.02 -5.92 -2.53
C GLY A 348 -1.09 -5.69 -3.61
N HIS A 349 -1.70 -6.74 -4.14
CA HIS A 349 -2.72 -6.66 -5.17
C HIS A 349 -4.14 -6.80 -4.60
N GLY A 350 -4.39 -6.27 -3.39
CA GLY A 350 -5.67 -6.46 -2.68
C GLY A 350 -6.87 -5.83 -3.37
N ALA A 351 -6.73 -4.60 -3.86
CA ALA A 351 -7.87 -3.94 -4.50
C ALA A 351 -7.51 -2.77 -5.43
N ILE A 352 -6.36 -2.10 -5.23
CA ILE A 352 -6.02 -1.00 -6.13
C ILE A 352 -5.90 -1.52 -7.57
N PRO A 353 -6.53 -0.87 -8.56
CA PRO A 353 -6.38 -1.29 -9.96
C PRO A 353 -4.94 -1.16 -10.44
N TYR A 354 -4.41 -2.18 -11.09
CA TYR A 354 -3.08 -2.18 -11.70
C TYR A 354 -3.09 -3.05 -12.97
N GLY A 355 -2.10 -2.86 -13.84
CA GLY A 355 -1.94 -3.61 -15.09
C GLY A 355 -0.78 -4.62 -15.02
N VAL A 356 -0.42 -5.19 -16.16
CA VAL A 356 0.70 -6.13 -16.26
C VAL A 356 2.02 -5.41 -15.99
N THR A 357 2.81 -5.94 -15.06
CA THR A 357 4.15 -5.43 -14.70
C THR A 357 5.19 -5.99 -15.66
N SER A 358 5.35 -5.33 -16.81
CA SER A 358 6.21 -5.82 -17.91
C SER A 358 7.71 -5.80 -17.57
N GLU A 359 8.15 -5.05 -16.58
CA GLU A 359 9.56 -5.07 -16.12
C GLU A 359 9.95 -6.38 -15.44
N LEU A 360 8.99 -7.23 -15.08
CA LEU A 360 9.22 -8.55 -14.51
C LEU A 360 9.33 -9.65 -15.57
N ASP A 361 9.09 -9.35 -16.83
CA ASP A 361 9.13 -10.32 -17.91
C ASP A 361 10.55 -10.92 -18.07
N GLY A 362 10.63 -12.25 -17.99
CA GLY A 362 11.92 -12.96 -18.11
C GLY A 362 12.84 -12.82 -16.90
N ASN A 363 12.38 -12.26 -15.79
CA ASN A 363 13.18 -12.15 -14.58
C ASN A 363 13.23 -13.49 -13.82
N GLU A 364 14.43 -14.12 -13.79
CA GLU A 364 14.65 -15.41 -13.13
C GLU A 364 14.42 -15.39 -11.59
N ARG A 365 14.35 -14.20 -10.98
CA ARG A 365 14.05 -14.02 -9.56
C ARG A 365 12.55 -14.08 -9.26
N VAL A 366 11.70 -14.05 -10.28
CA VAL A 366 10.26 -14.07 -10.15
C VAL A 366 9.70 -15.40 -10.63
N LEU A 367 9.13 -16.18 -9.71
CA LEU A 367 8.47 -17.44 -10.02
C LEU A 367 7.06 -17.27 -10.55
N PHE A 368 6.39 -16.22 -10.10
CA PHE A 368 5.03 -15.85 -10.49
C PHE A 368 4.84 -14.36 -10.32
N SER A 369 4.18 -13.73 -11.27
CA SER A 369 3.56 -12.40 -11.15
C SER A 369 2.15 -12.45 -11.74
N GLU A 370 1.19 -11.80 -11.08
CA GLU A 370 -0.18 -11.78 -11.59
C GLU A 370 -0.26 -10.97 -12.89
N SER A 371 -0.76 -11.60 -13.94
CA SER A 371 -0.86 -11.00 -15.28
C SER A 371 -2.17 -11.31 -15.98
N LYS A 372 -3.09 -12.07 -15.33
CA LYS A 372 -4.38 -12.42 -15.93
C LYS A 372 -5.28 -11.19 -15.96
N ASN A 373 -5.72 -10.82 -17.16
CA ASN A 373 -6.68 -9.73 -17.33
C ASN A 373 -7.98 -10.01 -16.53
N ALA A 374 -8.45 -9.02 -15.81
CA ALA A 374 -9.63 -9.12 -14.96
C ALA A 374 -10.94 -9.07 -15.73
N MET A 375 -10.90 -8.74 -17.04
CA MET A 375 -12.07 -8.55 -17.91
C MET A 375 -13.02 -7.47 -17.37
N ASP A 376 -12.43 -6.40 -16.84
CA ASP A 376 -13.14 -5.29 -16.21
C ASP A 376 -13.47 -4.22 -17.25
N ASP A 377 -14.76 -3.96 -17.51
CA ASP A 377 -15.18 -2.95 -18.48
C ASP A 377 -14.78 -1.53 -18.07
N GLY A 378 -14.62 -1.27 -16.77
CA GLY A 378 -14.17 0.01 -16.23
C GLY A 378 -12.65 0.22 -16.37
N TYR A 379 -11.88 -0.86 -16.31
CA TYR A 379 -10.41 -0.87 -16.40
C TYR A 379 -9.95 -2.02 -17.31
N PRO A 380 -10.05 -1.88 -18.64
CA PRO A 380 -9.74 -2.97 -19.59
C PRO A 380 -8.32 -3.51 -19.48
N GLU A 381 -7.37 -2.70 -18.99
CA GLU A 381 -5.97 -3.06 -18.80
C GLU A 381 -5.70 -3.72 -17.45
N ARG A 382 -6.67 -3.76 -16.54
CA ARG A 382 -6.52 -4.27 -15.20
C ARG A 382 -6.28 -5.79 -15.19
N VAL A 383 -5.33 -6.22 -14.38
CA VAL A 383 -5.16 -7.64 -14.04
C VAL A 383 -5.93 -7.97 -12.75
N LEU A 384 -6.08 -9.27 -12.45
CA LEU A 384 -6.81 -9.71 -11.27
C LEU A 384 -6.20 -9.16 -9.98
N ASN A 385 -7.04 -8.61 -9.13
CA ASN A 385 -6.73 -8.42 -7.72
C ASN A 385 -6.89 -9.74 -6.96
N GLY A 386 -6.33 -9.83 -5.74
CA GLY A 386 -6.39 -11.07 -5.00
C GLY A 386 -5.76 -10.97 -3.60
N TYR A 387 -5.53 -12.14 -3.01
CA TYR A 387 -4.92 -12.27 -1.70
C TYR A 387 -4.11 -13.56 -1.58
N ALA A 388 -3.24 -13.67 -0.58
CA ALA A 388 -2.54 -14.88 -0.25
C ALA A 388 -3.30 -15.67 0.83
N ARG A 389 -3.58 -16.96 0.57
CA ARG A 389 -4.04 -17.95 1.54
C ARG A 389 -2.87 -18.79 1.98
N VAL A 390 -2.60 -18.81 3.29
CA VAL A 390 -1.48 -19.54 3.87
C VAL A 390 -2.02 -20.54 4.89
N ARG A 391 -1.70 -21.82 4.73
CA ARG A 391 -2.05 -22.88 5.68
C ARG A 391 -0.78 -23.38 6.33
N LEU A 392 -0.77 -23.38 7.67
CA LEU A 392 0.31 -23.91 8.48
C LEU A 392 -0.17 -25.17 9.17
N SER A 393 0.66 -26.23 9.16
CA SER A 393 0.43 -27.47 9.88
C SER A 393 1.76 -28.00 10.42
N GLY A 394 2.00 -27.81 11.72
CA GLY A 394 3.33 -28.02 12.27
C GLY A 394 4.36 -27.11 11.59
N GLU A 395 5.45 -27.67 11.08
CA GLU A 395 6.47 -26.91 10.33
C GLU A 395 6.13 -26.72 8.84
N GLU A 396 5.10 -27.42 8.35
CA GLU A 396 4.69 -27.37 6.95
C GLU A 396 3.89 -26.10 6.64
N ILE A 397 4.00 -25.63 5.42
CA ILE A 397 3.28 -24.49 4.87
C ILE A 397 2.78 -24.78 3.46
N ILE A 398 1.53 -24.41 3.21
CA ILE A 398 0.94 -24.36 1.87
C ILE A 398 0.56 -22.93 1.61
N GLU A 399 1.09 -22.38 0.52
CA GLU A 399 0.85 -21.02 0.07
C GLU A 399 0.04 -21.05 -1.23
N GLU A 400 -0.98 -20.20 -1.34
CA GLU A 400 -1.77 -20.02 -2.55
C GLU A 400 -2.05 -18.53 -2.76
N PHE A 401 -1.89 -18.05 -3.98
CA PHE A 401 -2.42 -16.76 -4.42
C PHE A 401 -3.78 -16.99 -5.06
N ILE A 402 -4.81 -16.34 -4.55
CA ILE A 402 -6.20 -16.51 -4.96
C ILE A 402 -6.68 -15.21 -5.60
N GLY A 403 -7.15 -15.29 -6.83
CA GLY A 403 -7.73 -14.15 -7.52
C GLY A 403 -9.12 -13.76 -7.01
N GLU A 404 -9.54 -12.55 -7.28
CA GLU A 404 -10.89 -12.05 -6.95
C GLU A 404 -12.02 -12.85 -7.60
N ASP A 405 -11.70 -13.61 -8.66
CA ASP A 405 -12.60 -14.57 -9.34
C ASP A 405 -12.64 -15.96 -8.66
N GLY A 406 -11.92 -16.15 -7.57
CA GLY A 406 -11.80 -17.39 -6.82
C GLY A 406 -10.84 -18.42 -7.42
N SER A 407 -10.16 -18.10 -8.54
CA SER A 407 -9.18 -19.01 -9.14
C SER A 407 -7.88 -19.03 -8.32
N VAL A 408 -7.28 -20.21 -8.17
CA VAL A 408 -5.92 -20.35 -7.66
C VAL A 408 -4.96 -19.90 -8.76
N ARG A 409 -4.27 -18.79 -8.52
CA ARG A 409 -3.36 -18.20 -9.49
C ARG A 409 -1.96 -18.79 -9.40
N TRP A 410 -1.53 -19.11 -8.21
CA TRP A 410 -0.29 -19.78 -7.92
C TRP A 410 -0.43 -20.62 -6.65
N SER A 411 0.30 -21.74 -6.56
CA SER A 411 0.38 -22.59 -5.38
C SER A 411 1.79 -23.12 -5.17
N SER A 412 2.23 -23.22 -3.90
CA SER A 412 3.51 -23.82 -3.54
C SER A 412 3.59 -25.33 -3.76
N HIS A 413 2.47 -25.99 -4.05
CA HIS A 413 2.39 -27.42 -4.34
C HIS A 413 2.24 -27.76 -5.84
N GLY A 414 2.41 -26.77 -6.74
CA GLY A 414 2.42 -26.98 -8.20
C GLY A 414 1.04 -26.89 -8.83
#